data_67dbc88de3fb73127d2982a18fbd6078
#
_entry.id   67dbc88de3fb73127d2982a18fbd6078
#
_cell.length_a   1.000
_cell.length_b   1.000
_cell.length_c   1.000
_cell.angle_alpha   90.00
_cell.angle_beta   90.00
_cell.angle_gamma   90.00
#
_symmetry.space_group_name_H-M   'P 1'
#
loop_
_entity.id
_entity.type
_entity.pdbx_description
1 polymer ?
#
loop_
_entity_poly.entity_id
_entity_poly.type
_entity_poly.pdbx_seq_one_letter_code
_entity_poly.pdbx_strand_id
1 'polypeptide(L)'
;NKDEYAKKLVNQGMILGNSAFIYRKSGTSEYLSKNLISNIEIDRVRIDIKYVDSENKVDIEVLKKMDKDFKDSLFVLEDDKFICVREQEKMSKSKFNVVNPDEICNQYGADTLRMYEMFLGPIEQSKPWDTRGISGVHSFLKKFWNLFFNEGEINLIDTEPSKEEFKSLHKTIKKVSEDIEKLS
;
A
#
# COMPACT_ATOMS: atom_id res chain seq x y z
N ASN A 1 36.40 17.33 -19.35
CA ASN A 1 35.60 18.06 -18.36
C ASN A 1 34.14 17.63 -18.51
N LYS A 2 33.56 17.11 -17.43
CA LYS A 2 32.13 16.84 -17.36
C LYS A 2 31.58 17.82 -16.34
N ASP A 3 30.73 18.72 -16.78
CA ASP A 3 30.15 19.76 -15.94
C ASP A 3 29.07 19.20 -15.01
N GLU A 4 28.49 18.05 -15.37
CA GLU A 4 27.46 17.36 -14.61
C GLU A 4 27.88 15.93 -14.26
N TYR A 5 27.67 15.51 -13.02
CA TYR A 5 27.98 14.15 -12.54
C TYR A 5 26.92 13.12 -12.95
N ALA A 6 25.70 13.57 -13.29
CA ALA A 6 24.58 12.72 -13.69
C ALA A 6 24.00 13.17 -15.04
N LYS A 7 23.60 12.21 -15.86
CA LYS A 7 22.96 12.50 -17.17
C LYS A 7 21.49 12.88 -17.02
N LYS A 8 20.83 12.43 -15.97
CA LYS A 8 19.39 12.64 -15.71
C LYS A 8 19.14 12.72 -14.22
N LEU A 9 18.37 13.70 -13.79
CA LEU A 9 17.79 13.77 -12.43
C LEU A 9 16.38 13.22 -12.48
N VAL A 10 16.08 12.27 -11.61
CA VAL A 10 14.73 11.71 -11.44
C VAL A 10 14.23 12.05 -10.04
N ASN A 11 13.20 12.87 -9.96
CA ASN A 11 12.54 13.21 -8.72
C ASN A 11 11.41 12.20 -8.46
N GLN A 12 11.59 11.34 -7.48
CA GLN A 12 10.58 10.35 -7.11
C GLN A 12 9.42 11.01 -6.37
N GLY A 13 8.20 10.57 -6.68
CA GLY A 13 7.02 10.84 -5.87
C GLY A 13 7.07 10.08 -4.54
N MET A 14 6.25 10.51 -3.59
CA MET A 14 6.16 9.85 -2.29
C MET A 14 5.13 8.73 -2.28
N ILE A 15 5.40 7.66 -1.55
CA ILE A 15 4.38 6.69 -1.17
C ILE A 15 3.65 7.26 0.05
N LEU A 16 2.34 7.46 -0.09
CA LEU A 16 1.48 8.05 0.94
C LEU A 16 0.82 6.96 1.77
N GLY A 17 0.69 7.20 3.07
CA GLY A 17 -0.09 6.37 3.97
C GLY A 17 -1.53 6.86 4.09
N ASN A 18 -2.40 5.98 4.56
CA ASN A 18 -3.76 6.33 4.93
C ASN A 18 -3.79 6.66 6.42
N SER A 19 -4.16 7.89 6.77
CA SER A 19 -4.43 8.29 8.16
C SER A 19 -5.91 8.16 8.45
N ALA A 20 -6.25 7.64 9.63
CA ALA A 20 -7.62 7.48 10.06
C ALA A 20 -8.00 8.53 11.11
N PHE A 21 -9.19 9.09 10.97
CA PHE A 21 -9.73 10.10 11.85
C PHE A 21 -11.11 9.73 12.32
N ILE A 22 -11.32 9.92 13.62
CA ILE A 22 -12.63 9.86 14.25
C ILE A 22 -12.96 11.23 14.83
N TYR A 23 -14.22 11.48 15.12
CA TYR A 23 -14.68 12.77 15.58
C TYR A 23 -15.29 12.66 16.96
N ARG A 24 -14.78 13.50 17.86
CA ARG A 24 -15.27 13.62 19.23
C ARG A 24 -16.16 14.86 19.34
N LYS A 25 -17.29 14.77 19.98
CA LYS A 25 -18.09 15.91 20.38
C LYS A 25 -17.30 16.77 21.36
N SER A 26 -17.09 18.05 21.04
CA SER A 26 -16.22 18.93 21.81
C SER A 26 -16.60 19.00 23.28
N GLY A 27 -15.59 18.91 24.17
CA GLY A 27 -15.80 18.91 25.62
C GLY A 27 -16.39 17.64 26.24
N THR A 28 -16.52 16.56 25.48
CA THR A 28 -17.06 15.28 25.97
C THR A 28 -16.12 14.11 25.66
N SER A 29 -16.48 12.89 26.14
CA SER A 29 -15.84 11.63 25.75
C SER A 29 -16.68 10.83 24.75
N GLU A 30 -17.55 11.50 23.98
CA GLU A 30 -18.47 10.90 23.03
C GLU A 30 -17.90 11.04 21.61
N TYR A 31 -17.73 9.92 20.91
CA TYR A 31 -17.25 9.84 19.54
C TYR A 31 -18.40 9.49 18.60
N LEU A 32 -18.46 10.16 17.45
CA LEU A 32 -19.55 10.02 16.49
C LEU A 32 -19.05 9.33 15.22
N SER A 33 -19.83 8.38 14.70
CA SER A 33 -19.60 7.83 13.37
C SER A 33 -19.69 8.92 12.31
N LYS A 34 -18.95 8.78 11.20
CA LYS A 34 -18.76 9.80 10.15
C LYS A 34 -20.04 10.51 9.73
N ASN A 35 -21.14 9.79 9.50
CA ASN A 35 -22.35 10.37 8.95
C ASN A 35 -23.26 11.02 10.03
N LEU A 36 -22.92 10.87 11.29
CA LEU A 36 -23.65 11.49 12.41
C LEU A 36 -23.14 12.91 12.73
N ILE A 37 -22.14 13.38 11.99
CA ILE A 37 -21.51 14.68 12.18
C ILE A 37 -22.31 15.73 11.40
N SER A 38 -23.31 16.33 12.05
CA SER A 38 -24.06 17.44 11.46
C SER A 38 -24.35 18.51 12.50
N ASN A 39 -23.96 19.76 12.22
CA ASN A 39 -24.22 20.94 13.06
C ASN A 39 -23.77 20.82 14.53
N ILE A 40 -22.74 20.03 14.81
CA ILE A 40 -22.18 19.80 16.14
C ILE A 40 -20.73 20.28 16.13
N GLU A 41 -20.32 20.94 17.20
CA GLU A 41 -18.91 21.27 17.39
C GLU A 41 -18.13 20.00 17.72
N ILE A 42 -17.11 19.71 16.92
CA ILE A 42 -16.34 18.47 16.96
C ILE A 42 -14.85 18.71 17.02
N ASP A 43 -14.16 17.82 17.72
CA ASP A 43 -12.71 17.69 17.70
C ASP A 43 -12.33 16.51 16.80
N ARG A 44 -11.37 16.73 15.91
CA ARG A 44 -10.83 15.68 15.06
C ARG A 44 -9.72 14.94 15.79
N VAL A 45 -9.87 13.65 15.94
CA VAL A 45 -8.93 12.78 16.67
C VAL A 45 -8.37 11.74 15.72
N ARG A 46 -7.07 11.60 15.70
CA ARG A 46 -6.36 10.59 14.90
C ARG A 46 -6.30 9.27 15.65
N ILE A 47 -6.51 8.17 14.93
CA ILE A 47 -6.32 6.81 15.43
C ILE A 47 -5.34 6.04 14.55
N ASP A 48 -4.77 4.97 15.09
CA ASP A 48 -3.89 4.09 14.32
C ASP A 48 -4.69 3.34 13.24
N ILE A 49 -4.19 3.36 12.03
CA ILE A 49 -4.84 2.73 10.86
C ILE A 49 -5.04 1.22 11.03
N LYS A 50 -4.26 0.57 11.89
CA LYS A 50 -4.39 -0.86 12.19
C LYS A 50 -5.72 -1.25 12.84
N TYR A 51 -6.44 -0.27 13.43
CA TYR A 51 -7.78 -0.49 14.00
C TYR A 51 -8.92 -0.33 12.99
N VAL A 52 -8.58 -0.11 11.72
CA VAL A 52 -9.57 0.24 10.68
C VAL A 52 -9.52 -0.77 9.53
N ASP A 53 -10.65 -1.39 9.23
CA ASP A 53 -10.77 -2.33 8.11
C ASP A 53 -10.84 -1.65 6.73
N SER A 54 -10.93 -2.44 5.66
CA SER A 54 -11.00 -1.95 4.28
C SER A 54 -12.24 -1.08 3.96
N GLU A 55 -13.30 -1.20 4.77
CA GLU A 55 -14.57 -0.44 4.62
C GLU A 55 -14.61 0.82 5.49
N ASN A 56 -13.51 1.21 6.11
CA ASN A 56 -13.38 2.32 7.07
C ASN A 56 -14.09 2.09 8.41
N LYS A 57 -14.45 0.86 8.70
CA LYS A 57 -15.03 0.49 9.99
C LYS A 57 -13.91 0.38 11.03
N VAL A 58 -14.13 0.98 12.20
CA VAL A 58 -13.21 0.93 13.33
C VAL A 58 -13.57 -0.26 14.23
N ASP A 59 -12.58 -1.04 14.59
CA ASP A 59 -12.70 -2.06 15.64
C ASP A 59 -12.60 -1.38 17.02
N ILE A 60 -13.76 -1.00 17.57
CA ILE A 60 -13.87 -0.27 18.83
C ILE A 60 -13.35 -1.11 20.01
N GLU A 61 -13.60 -2.42 20.00
CA GLU A 61 -13.20 -3.30 21.11
C GLU A 61 -11.67 -3.38 21.18
N VAL A 62 -11.02 -3.54 20.04
CA VAL A 62 -9.56 -3.54 19.97
C VAL A 62 -8.99 -2.15 20.29
N LEU A 63 -9.61 -1.09 19.78
CA LEU A 63 -9.20 0.30 20.05
C LEU A 63 -9.23 0.59 21.55
N LYS A 64 -10.33 0.31 22.24
CA LYS A 64 -10.48 0.52 23.69
C LYS A 64 -9.52 -0.33 24.53
N LYS A 65 -9.19 -1.53 24.06
CA LYS A 65 -8.27 -2.43 24.75
C LYS A 65 -6.82 -2.00 24.62
N MET A 66 -6.43 -1.51 23.44
CA MET A 66 -5.05 -1.22 23.11
C MET A 66 -4.65 0.24 23.39
N ASP A 67 -5.61 1.15 23.42
CA ASP A 67 -5.39 2.56 23.66
C ASP A 67 -6.22 3.05 24.86
N LYS A 68 -5.51 3.41 25.93
CA LYS A 68 -6.11 3.82 27.21
C LYS A 68 -6.96 5.08 27.11
N ASP A 69 -6.67 5.95 26.15
CA ASP A 69 -7.39 7.22 25.95
C ASP A 69 -8.85 6.99 25.53
N PHE A 70 -9.14 5.80 24.96
CA PHE A 70 -10.50 5.45 24.51
C PHE A 70 -11.25 4.49 25.44
N LYS A 71 -10.63 4.03 26.53
CA LYS A 71 -11.17 2.98 27.40
C LYS A 71 -12.60 3.28 27.89
N ASP A 72 -12.81 4.50 28.38
CA ASP A 72 -14.08 4.92 28.96
C ASP A 72 -14.92 5.79 28.02
N SER A 73 -14.56 5.82 26.74
CA SER A 73 -15.24 6.62 25.73
C SER A 73 -16.51 5.97 25.23
N LEU A 74 -17.51 6.80 24.90
CA LEU A 74 -18.76 6.38 24.26
C LEU A 74 -18.62 6.51 22.75
N PHE A 75 -18.98 5.46 22.02
CA PHE A 75 -19.00 5.46 20.56
C PHE A 75 -20.43 5.35 20.05
N VAL A 76 -20.90 6.37 19.35
CA VAL A 76 -22.23 6.40 18.74
C VAL A 76 -22.13 5.79 17.34
N LEU A 77 -22.79 4.65 17.18
CA LEU A 77 -22.77 3.85 15.96
C LEU A 77 -23.81 4.33 14.97
N GLU A 78 -23.59 4.02 13.70
CA GLU A 78 -24.52 4.11 12.60
C GLU A 78 -24.72 2.70 12.04
N ASP A 79 -25.94 2.18 12.05
CA ASP A 79 -26.29 0.83 11.59
C ASP A 79 -25.33 -0.24 12.17
N ASP A 80 -25.09 -0.21 13.49
CA ASP A 80 -24.18 -1.09 14.22
C ASP A 80 -22.71 -1.01 13.78
N LYS A 81 -22.33 0.05 13.07
CA LYS A 81 -20.95 0.29 12.60
C LYS A 81 -20.45 1.65 13.07
N PHE A 82 -19.16 1.72 13.36
CA PHE A 82 -18.48 2.99 13.59
C PHE A 82 -17.55 3.27 12.42
N ILE A 83 -17.87 4.25 11.60
CA ILE A 83 -17.15 4.58 10.37
C ILE A 83 -16.25 5.80 10.61
N CYS A 84 -14.97 5.67 10.30
CA CYS A 84 -14.00 6.76 10.34
C CYS A 84 -13.83 7.44 8.97
N VAL A 85 -13.05 8.52 8.96
CA VAL A 85 -12.61 9.18 7.72
C VAL A 85 -11.15 8.83 7.47
N ARG A 86 -10.80 8.46 6.24
CA ARG A 86 -9.42 8.28 5.80
C ARG A 86 -8.97 9.44 4.94
N GLU A 87 -7.72 9.83 5.12
CA GLU A 87 -7.03 10.81 4.30
C GLU A 87 -5.65 10.31 3.93
N GLN A 88 -5.24 10.62 2.70
CA GLN A 88 -3.90 10.31 2.24
C GLN A 88 -2.91 11.38 2.71
N GLU A 89 -1.89 10.95 3.42
CA GLU A 89 -0.86 11.82 3.95
C GLU A 89 0.53 11.18 3.80
N LYS A 90 1.56 12.02 3.89
CA LYS A 90 2.94 11.52 4.04
C LYS A 90 3.02 10.57 5.23
N MET A 91 3.61 9.39 5.04
CA MET A 91 3.83 8.43 6.11
C MET A 91 4.70 9.02 7.22
N SER A 92 4.28 8.86 8.46
CA SER A 92 5.02 9.26 9.64
C SER A 92 4.58 8.43 10.85
N LYS A 93 5.54 8.05 11.70
CA LYS A 93 5.24 7.32 12.95
C LYS A 93 4.26 8.09 13.84
N SER A 94 4.41 9.42 13.93
CA SER A 94 3.50 10.29 14.70
C SER A 94 2.09 10.38 14.11
N LYS A 95 1.91 9.95 12.86
CA LYS A 95 0.61 9.92 12.19
C LYS A 95 -0.05 8.53 12.22
N PHE A 96 0.62 7.53 12.78
CA PHE A 96 0.12 6.16 12.88
C PHE A 96 -0.38 5.60 11.53
N ASN A 97 0.28 5.95 10.44
CA ASN A 97 -0.08 5.59 9.07
C ASN A 97 1.08 4.95 8.30
N VAL A 98 2.08 4.44 9.02
CA VAL A 98 3.27 3.80 8.43
C VAL A 98 2.96 2.33 8.14
N VAL A 99 3.39 1.88 6.96
CA VAL A 99 3.50 0.46 6.65
C VAL A 99 4.92 0.02 6.94
N ASN A 100 5.08 -1.03 7.72
CA ASN A 100 6.41 -1.56 8.07
C ASN A 100 6.93 -2.45 6.93
N PRO A 101 8.03 -2.08 6.26
CA PRO A 101 8.61 -2.90 5.20
C PRO A 101 9.00 -4.30 5.65
N ASP A 102 9.48 -4.47 6.91
CA ASP A 102 9.87 -5.77 7.43
C ASP A 102 8.70 -6.74 7.51
N GLU A 103 7.52 -6.26 7.92
CA GLU A 103 6.30 -7.07 7.95
C GLU A 103 5.89 -7.53 6.55
N ILE A 104 5.96 -6.61 5.58
CA ILE A 104 5.66 -6.92 4.17
C ILE A 104 6.68 -7.90 3.61
N CYS A 105 7.97 -7.71 3.88
CA CYS A 105 9.02 -8.63 3.44
C CYS A 105 8.85 -10.03 4.06
N ASN A 106 8.48 -10.11 5.33
CA ASN A 106 8.23 -11.40 6.00
C ASN A 106 7.03 -12.13 5.41
N GLN A 107 6.00 -11.41 4.98
CA GLN A 107 4.77 -11.98 4.43
C GLN A 107 4.87 -12.32 2.95
N TYR A 108 5.49 -11.46 2.14
CA TYR A 108 5.46 -11.55 0.68
C TYR A 108 6.84 -11.69 0.03
N GLY A 109 7.90 -11.45 0.78
CA GLY A 109 9.27 -11.41 0.27
C GLY A 109 9.69 -10.03 -0.22
N ALA A 110 11.01 -9.75 -0.15
CA ALA A 110 11.58 -8.47 -0.54
C ALA A 110 11.40 -8.16 -2.04
N ASP A 111 11.51 -9.17 -2.92
CA ASP A 111 11.34 -8.99 -4.36
C ASP A 111 9.91 -8.53 -4.69
N THR A 112 8.91 -9.10 -3.99
CA THR A 112 7.51 -8.67 -4.14
C THR A 112 7.33 -7.22 -3.72
N LEU A 113 7.88 -6.80 -2.58
CA LEU A 113 7.81 -5.42 -2.11
C LEU A 113 8.41 -4.46 -3.14
N ARG A 114 9.65 -4.70 -3.56
CA ARG A 114 10.38 -3.85 -4.51
C ARG A 114 9.65 -3.73 -5.86
N MET A 115 9.18 -4.85 -6.38
CA MET A 115 8.41 -4.87 -7.62
C MET A 115 7.07 -4.14 -7.48
N TYR A 116 6.41 -4.29 -6.32
CA TYR A 116 5.15 -3.62 -6.05
C TYR A 116 5.30 -2.09 -5.94
N GLU A 117 6.37 -1.60 -5.32
CA GLU A 117 6.65 -0.16 -5.26
C GLU A 117 6.76 0.47 -6.65
N MET A 118 7.40 -0.24 -7.60
CA MET A 118 7.47 0.21 -8.99
C MET A 118 6.14 0.06 -9.73
N PHE A 119 5.34 -0.93 -9.39
CA PHE A 119 4.04 -1.19 -10.01
C PHE A 119 2.95 -0.20 -9.59
N LEU A 120 3.07 0.46 -8.44
CA LEU A 120 2.06 1.40 -7.93
C LEU A 120 1.72 2.55 -8.90
N GLY A 121 2.57 2.87 -9.87
CA GLY A 121 2.34 3.87 -10.91
C GLY A 121 3.61 4.63 -11.29
N PRO A 122 3.52 5.73 -12.07
CA PRO A 122 4.67 6.48 -12.54
C PRO A 122 5.57 6.95 -11.40
N ILE A 123 6.89 6.81 -11.57
CA ILE A 123 7.87 7.04 -10.48
C ILE A 123 7.85 8.48 -9.93
N GLU A 124 7.49 9.45 -10.76
CA GLU A 124 7.50 10.88 -10.42
C GLU A 124 6.23 11.31 -9.64
N GLN A 125 5.21 10.47 -9.60
CA GLN A 125 3.94 10.80 -8.95
C GLN A 125 3.87 10.22 -7.53
N SER A 126 3.28 11.00 -6.62
CA SER A 126 2.92 10.49 -5.30
C SER A 126 1.75 9.50 -5.40
N LYS A 127 1.82 8.40 -4.66
CA LYS A 127 0.90 7.27 -4.76
C LYS A 127 0.46 6.80 -3.39
N PRO A 128 -0.83 6.46 -3.19
CA PRO A 128 -1.26 5.83 -1.95
C PRO A 128 -0.76 4.39 -1.88
N TRP A 129 -0.31 3.97 -0.70
CA TRP A 129 -0.08 2.57 -0.43
C TRP A 129 -1.41 1.81 -0.35
N ASP A 130 -1.52 0.70 -1.07
CA ASP A 130 -2.64 -0.23 -0.98
C ASP A 130 -2.14 -1.67 -0.86
N THR A 131 -2.18 -2.23 0.33
CA THR A 131 -1.70 -3.60 0.61
C THR A 131 -2.44 -4.67 -0.21
N ARG A 132 -3.66 -4.41 -0.69
CA ARG A 132 -4.43 -5.38 -1.47
C ARG A 132 -3.80 -5.70 -2.82
N GLY A 133 -3.12 -4.73 -3.43
CA GLY A 133 -2.49 -4.90 -4.74
C GLY A 133 -1.23 -5.78 -4.72
N ILE A 134 -0.58 -5.93 -3.56
CA ILE A 134 0.70 -6.63 -3.47
C ILE A 134 0.56 -8.15 -3.75
N SER A 135 -0.59 -8.73 -3.43
CA SER A 135 -0.87 -10.14 -3.67
C SER A 135 -0.82 -10.52 -5.15
N GLY A 136 -1.21 -9.60 -6.04
CA GLY A 136 -1.13 -9.78 -7.49
C GLY A 136 0.32 -9.90 -7.96
N VAL A 137 1.21 -9.03 -7.48
CA VAL A 137 2.64 -9.08 -7.78
C VAL A 137 3.27 -10.35 -7.22
N HIS A 138 2.94 -10.73 -5.99
CA HIS A 138 3.41 -11.98 -5.38
C HIS A 138 2.99 -13.21 -6.19
N SER A 139 1.74 -13.26 -6.63
CA SER A 139 1.23 -14.35 -7.47
C SER A 139 1.92 -14.40 -8.84
N PHE A 140 2.24 -13.23 -9.42
CA PHE A 140 3.02 -13.15 -10.66
C PHE A 140 4.41 -13.75 -10.47
N LEU A 141 5.15 -13.36 -9.42
CA LEU A 141 6.49 -13.88 -9.14
C LEU A 141 6.48 -15.41 -8.92
N LYS A 142 5.48 -15.92 -8.19
CA LYS A 142 5.31 -17.39 -8.04
C LYS A 142 5.09 -18.08 -9.36
N LYS A 143 4.21 -17.56 -10.21
CA LYS A 143 3.96 -18.14 -11.54
C LYS A 143 5.20 -18.08 -12.42
N PHE A 144 5.94 -16.94 -12.37
CA PHE A 144 7.17 -16.78 -13.10
C PHE A 144 8.25 -17.78 -12.66
N TRP A 145 8.41 -17.97 -11.34
CA TRP A 145 9.31 -18.97 -10.80
C TRP A 145 8.96 -20.39 -11.28
N ASN A 146 7.69 -20.74 -11.24
CA ASN A 146 7.22 -22.07 -11.65
C ASN A 146 7.37 -22.37 -13.15
N LEU A 147 7.65 -21.37 -13.99
CA LEU A 147 8.01 -21.62 -15.39
C LEU A 147 9.39 -22.30 -15.52
N PHE A 148 10.30 -21.99 -14.60
CA PHE A 148 11.67 -22.49 -14.63
C PHE A 148 11.92 -23.64 -13.68
N PHE A 149 11.10 -23.77 -12.63
CA PHE A 149 11.29 -24.76 -11.59
C PHE A 149 9.97 -25.49 -11.33
N ASN A 150 10.04 -26.83 -11.34
CA ASN A 150 8.94 -27.69 -10.93
C ASN A 150 9.46 -28.62 -9.82
N GLU A 151 8.81 -28.58 -8.63
CA GLU A 151 9.17 -29.38 -7.45
C GLU A 151 10.66 -29.28 -7.06
N GLY A 152 11.30 -28.13 -7.33
CA GLY A 152 12.71 -27.87 -7.05
C GLY A 152 13.69 -28.26 -8.16
N GLU A 153 13.22 -28.90 -9.22
CA GLU A 153 13.99 -29.23 -10.41
C GLU A 153 13.85 -28.20 -11.51
N ILE A 154 14.91 -27.99 -12.30
CA ILE A 154 14.89 -27.06 -13.44
C ILE A 154 14.06 -27.67 -14.56
N ASN A 155 13.00 -26.95 -14.98
CA ASN A 155 12.11 -27.36 -16.07
C ASN A 155 12.48 -26.59 -17.35
N LEU A 156 13.59 -26.97 -17.95
CA LEU A 156 14.05 -26.40 -19.22
C LEU A 156 14.16 -27.50 -20.28
N ILE A 157 13.81 -27.15 -21.50
CA ILE A 157 13.96 -28.02 -22.68
C ILE A 157 14.95 -27.41 -23.65
N ASP A 158 15.82 -28.22 -24.24
CA ASP A 158 16.80 -27.83 -25.25
C ASP A 158 16.23 -28.09 -26.66
N THR A 159 15.23 -27.31 -27.04
CA THR A 159 14.60 -27.38 -28.38
C THR A 159 14.68 -26.02 -29.05
N GLU A 160 14.82 -26.02 -30.37
CA GLU A 160 14.78 -24.79 -31.16
C GLU A 160 13.43 -24.10 -31.01
N PRO A 161 13.39 -22.81 -30.57
CA PRO A 161 12.16 -22.05 -30.46
C PRO A 161 11.52 -21.79 -31.83
N SER A 162 10.21 -21.75 -31.86
CA SER A 162 9.45 -21.37 -33.04
C SER A 162 9.66 -19.90 -33.41
N LYS A 163 9.36 -19.53 -34.67
CA LYS A 163 9.42 -18.13 -35.12
C LYS A 163 8.53 -17.19 -34.29
N GLU A 164 7.42 -17.68 -33.79
CA GLU A 164 6.48 -16.90 -32.96
C GLU A 164 7.06 -16.64 -31.57
N GLU A 165 7.71 -17.63 -30.98
CA GLU A 165 8.39 -17.51 -29.68
C GLU A 165 9.57 -16.52 -29.80
N PHE A 166 10.40 -16.63 -30.83
CA PHE A 166 11.45 -15.64 -31.09
C PHE A 166 10.89 -14.22 -31.28
N LYS A 167 9.80 -14.07 -32.04
CA LYS A 167 9.16 -12.77 -32.22
C LYS A 167 8.64 -12.19 -30.91
N SER A 168 8.04 -13.02 -30.04
CA SER A 168 7.58 -12.61 -28.72
C SER A 168 8.73 -12.18 -27.82
N LEU A 169 9.81 -12.98 -27.78
CA LEU A 169 11.02 -12.67 -27.03
C LEU A 169 11.62 -11.34 -27.44
N HIS A 170 11.88 -11.12 -28.74
CA HIS A 170 12.52 -9.89 -29.21
C HIS A 170 11.64 -8.65 -29.03
N LYS A 171 10.31 -8.77 -29.14
CA LYS A 171 9.38 -7.68 -28.80
C LYS A 171 9.46 -7.34 -27.30
N THR A 172 9.52 -8.35 -26.44
CA THR A 172 9.65 -8.16 -25.00
C THR A 172 10.97 -7.52 -24.64
N ILE A 173 12.09 -7.99 -25.19
CA ILE A 173 13.42 -7.39 -24.98
C ILE A 173 13.40 -5.91 -25.38
N LYS A 174 12.88 -5.59 -26.56
CA LYS A 174 12.80 -4.19 -27.03
C LYS A 174 11.97 -3.34 -26.06
N LYS A 175 10.77 -3.79 -25.71
CA LYS A 175 9.88 -3.05 -24.82
C LYS A 175 10.51 -2.84 -23.46
N VAL A 176 11.05 -3.87 -22.82
CA VAL A 176 11.67 -3.78 -21.49
C VAL A 176 12.86 -2.83 -21.51
N SER A 177 13.71 -2.88 -22.57
CA SER A 177 14.84 -1.96 -22.69
C SER A 177 14.37 -0.49 -22.77
N GLU A 178 13.35 -0.22 -23.59
CA GLU A 178 12.79 1.13 -23.73
C GLU A 178 12.14 1.63 -22.43
N ASP A 179 11.40 0.76 -21.72
CA ASP A 179 10.73 1.08 -20.45
C ASP A 179 11.76 1.39 -19.35
N ILE A 180 12.85 0.61 -19.25
CA ILE A 180 13.94 0.86 -18.31
C ILE A 180 14.62 2.20 -18.57
N GLU A 181 14.90 2.55 -19.85
CA GLU A 181 15.52 3.83 -20.19
C GLU A 181 14.62 5.02 -19.87
N LYS A 182 13.32 4.86 -20.04
CA LYS A 182 12.31 5.91 -19.77
C LYS A 182 11.84 5.95 -18.33
N LEU A 183 12.09 4.89 -17.55
CA LEU A 183 11.54 4.65 -16.21
C LEU A 183 10.01 4.59 -16.21
N SER A 184 9.43 3.93 -17.22
CA SER A 184 7.99 3.81 -17.46
C SER A 184 7.49 2.37 -17.28
#